data_720b716ed2c814653209725f5693ac08
#
_entry.id   720b716ed2c814653209725f5693ac08
#
_cell.length_a   1.000
_cell.length_b   1.000
_cell.length_c   1.000
_cell.angle_alpha   90.00
_cell.angle_beta   90.00
_cell.angle_gamma   90.00
#
_symmetry.space_group_name_H-M   'P 1'
#
loop_
_entity.id
_entity.type
_entity.pdbx_description
1 polymer ?
#
loop_
_entity_poly.entity_id
_entity_poly.type
_entity_poly.pdbx_seq_one_letter_code
_entity_poly.pdbx_strand_id
1 'polypeptide(L)'
;MKFDSKKNFYYNKDKLSGFFKQNPDCLSQNLYIEKQERLGIFKFGCSTVNKVGCGAIAVYNVLKGMKVPTTFDEAICICERYANFGGKLGVKPSGISKLFSEIGMRATQYFSIRQLISAVPEQGIIYYLRGFSGAHYISFTRAGTNEKGEPTYYFHNIEQYEFYDKQQIKGKTYLVPKAITLLEFDKSKKFLYNIYWKVNKK
;
A
#
# COMPACT_ATOMS: atom_id res chain seq x y z
N MET A 1 -1.15 -1.89 25.43
CA MET A 1 0.26 -2.32 25.28
C MET A 1 0.97 -1.19 24.56
N LYS A 2 2.07 -0.68 25.12
CA LYS A 2 2.90 0.37 24.50
C LYS A 2 4.03 -0.32 23.73
N PHE A 3 4.38 0.18 22.55
CA PHE A 3 5.57 -0.20 21.80
C PHE A 3 6.48 1.02 21.65
N ASP A 4 7.74 0.77 21.39
CA ASP A 4 8.75 1.81 21.15
C ASP A 4 8.97 1.95 19.63
N SER A 5 8.37 2.97 19.02
CA SER A 5 8.49 3.23 17.59
C SER A 5 9.93 3.54 17.17
N LYS A 6 10.71 4.21 18.02
CA LYS A 6 12.12 4.50 17.77
C LYS A 6 12.95 3.23 17.72
N LYS A 7 12.72 2.29 18.66
CA LYS A 7 13.37 0.99 18.67
C LYS A 7 13.01 0.16 17.44
N ASN A 8 11.71 0.16 17.05
CA ASN A 8 11.27 -0.50 15.82
C ASN A 8 11.92 0.11 14.57
N PHE A 9 12.03 1.44 14.51
CA PHE A 9 12.67 2.14 13.39
C PHE A 9 14.12 1.67 13.18
N TYR A 10 14.96 1.72 14.22
CA TYR A 10 16.35 1.29 14.10
C TYR A 10 16.48 -0.20 13.77
N TYR A 11 15.63 -1.04 14.36
CA TYR A 11 15.59 -2.46 14.04
C TYR A 11 15.24 -2.69 12.55
N ASN A 12 14.20 -2.02 12.05
CA ASN A 12 13.76 -2.15 10.67
C ASN A 12 14.81 -1.59 9.67
N LYS A 13 15.46 -0.49 10.01
CA LYS A 13 16.54 0.10 9.23
C LYS A 13 17.71 -0.86 9.04
N ASP A 14 18.12 -1.54 10.12
CA ASP A 14 19.16 -2.59 10.06
C ASP A 14 18.72 -3.73 9.13
N LYS A 15 17.49 -4.23 9.27
CA LYS A 15 16.96 -5.34 8.44
C LYS A 15 16.72 -4.96 7.00
N LEU A 16 16.43 -3.69 6.71
CA LEU A 16 16.18 -3.22 5.35
C LEU A 16 17.44 -3.31 4.46
N SER A 17 18.63 -3.18 5.07
CA SER A 17 19.89 -3.25 4.35
C SER A 17 20.04 -4.61 3.64
N GLY A 18 19.98 -4.57 2.31
CA GLY A 18 20.08 -5.75 1.45
C GLY A 18 18.84 -6.64 1.34
N PHE A 19 17.78 -6.45 2.15
CA PHE A 19 16.62 -7.33 2.15
C PHE A 19 15.97 -7.44 0.77
N PHE A 20 15.59 -6.33 0.14
CA PHE A 20 14.96 -6.36 -1.18
C PHE A 20 15.89 -6.80 -2.30
N LYS A 21 17.21 -6.65 -2.12
CA LYS A 21 18.19 -7.20 -3.05
C LYS A 21 18.21 -8.74 -3.00
N GLN A 22 18.03 -9.31 -1.81
CA GLN A 22 17.98 -10.76 -1.60
C GLN A 22 16.59 -11.34 -1.90
N ASN A 23 15.52 -10.54 -1.78
CA ASN A 23 14.12 -10.93 -1.98
C ASN A 23 13.46 -10.08 -3.08
N PRO A 24 13.96 -10.10 -4.32
CA PRO A 24 13.43 -9.26 -5.40
C PRO A 24 12.01 -9.62 -5.79
N ASP A 25 11.55 -10.83 -5.50
CA ASP A 25 10.19 -11.32 -5.74
C ASP A 25 9.13 -10.64 -4.84
N CYS A 26 9.56 -9.90 -3.81
CA CYS A 26 8.67 -9.02 -3.02
C CYS A 26 8.24 -7.77 -3.78
N LEU A 27 8.95 -7.42 -4.86
CA LEU A 27 8.79 -6.17 -5.57
C LEU A 27 8.26 -6.37 -6.98
N SER A 28 7.49 -5.39 -7.49
CA SER A 28 7.24 -5.24 -8.93
C SER A 28 8.48 -4.68 -9.64
N GLN A 29 8.46 -4.66 -10.99
CA GLN A 29 9.51 -4.04 -11.81
C GLN A 29 9.83 -2.61 -11.40
N ASN A 30 8.82 -1.84 -11.01
CA ASN A 30 8.96 -0.45 -10.57
C ASN A 30 9.28 -0.34 -9.06
N LEU A 31 9.68 -1.46 -8.46
CA LEU A 31 10.06 -1.56 -7.05
C LEU A 31 8.95 -1.22 -6.04
N TYR A 32 7.68 -1.36 -6.41
CA TYR A 32 6.57 -1.34 -5.45
C TYR A 32 6.55 -2.65 -4.66
N ILE A 33 6.19 -2.59 -3.39
CA ILE A 33 6.04 -3.78 -2.54
C ILE A 33 4.72 -4.47 -2.90
N GLU A 34 4.80 -5.75 -3.31
CA GLU A 34 3.66 -6.55 -3.78
C GLU A 34 3.34 -7.75 -2.88
N LYS A 35 4.31 -8.23 -2.09
CA LYS A 35 4.15 -9.44 -1.26
C LYS A 35 4.36 -9.14 0.22
N GLN A 36 3.28 -8.78 0.90
CA GLN A 36 3.31 -8.52 2.35
C GLN A 36 3.76 -9.72 3.17
N GLU A 37 3.38 -10.92 2.77
CA GLU A 37 3.68 -12.17 3.50
C GLU A 37 5.17 -12.43 3.68
N ARG A 38 6.02 -11.88 2.83
CA ARG A 38 7.48 -11.98 2.90
C ARG A 38 8.12 -11.02 3.90
N LEU A 39 7.38 -10.07 4.42
CA LEU A 39 7.91 -8.98 5.24
C LEU A 39 7.85 -9.28 6.75
N GLY A 40 7.89 -10.55 7.14
CA GLY A 40 7.80 -10.99 8.54
C GLY A 40 8.95 -10.55 9.44
N ILE A 41 10.10 -10.21 8.87
CA ILE A 41 11.25 -9.72 9.64
C ILE A 41 11.09 -8.26 10.10
N PHE A 42 10.22 -7.47 9.45
CA PHE A 42 9.98 -6.07 9.83
C PHE A 42 8.94 -5.97 10.93
N LYS A 43 9.20 -5.12 11.92
CA LYS A 43 8.28 -4.82 13.03
C LYS A 43 7.31 -3.72 12.65
N PHE A 44 6.08 -3.85 13.16
CA PHE A 44 5.05 -2.81 13.13
C PHE A 44 4.32 -2.81 14.48
N GLY A 45 4.50 -1.77 15.26
CA GLY A 45 3.95 -1.72 16.62
C GLY A 45 4.43 -2.91 17.48
N CYS A 46 3.47 -3.60 18.08
CA CYS A 46 3.72 -4.84 18.83
C CYS A 46 3.61 -6.12 17.96
N SER A 47 3.60 -5.98 16.64
CA SER A 47 3.42 -7.08 15.67
C SER A 47 4.51 -7.03 14.57
N THR A 48 4.23 -7.65 13.44
CA THR A 48 5.12 -7.66 12.27
C THR A 48 4.38 -7.20 11.02
N VAL A 49 5.13 -6.70 10.03
CA VAL A 49 4.56 -6.15 8.79
C VAL A 49 3.77 -7.19 8.01
N ASN A 50 4.21 -8.45 7.94
CA ASN A 50 3.48 -9.50 7.24
C ASN A 50 2.06 -9.74 7.80
N LYS A 51 1.82 -9.44 9.08
CA LYS A 51 0.53 -9.63 9.75
C LYS A 51 -0.38 -8.40 9.65
N VAL A 52 0.20 -7.20 9.85
CA VAL A 52 -0.60 -5.98 10.05
C VAL A 52 -0.08 -4.76 9.30
N GLY A 53 0.95 -4.91 8.48
CA GLY A 53 1.68 -3.80 7.84
C GLY A 53 1.10 -3.32 6.51
N CYS A 54 -0.05 -3.82 6.05
CA CYS A 54 -0.62 -3.43 4.75
C CYS A 54 -0.76 -1.90 4.58
N GLY A 55 -1.12 -1.18 5.64
CA GLY A 55 -1.20 0.28 5.64
C GLY A 55 0.15 0.95 5.40
N ALA A 56 1.24 0.45 6.02
CA ALA A 56 2.58 0.97 5.80
C ALA A 56 3.09 0.69 4.38
N ILE A 57 2.77 -0.49 3.83
CA ILE A 57 3.07 -0.83 2.43
C ILE A 57 2.32 0.11 1.49
N ALA A 58 1.02 0.33 1.72
CA ALA A 58 0.23 1.22 0.86
C ALA A 58 0.76 2.66 0.89
N VAL A 59 1.12 3.19 2.07
CA VAL A 59 1.74 4.51 2.21
C VAL A 59 3.08 4.57 1.48
N TYR A 60 3.98 3.59 1.71
CA TYR A 60 5.26 3.52 1.02
C TYR A 60 5.11 3.52 -0.50
N ASN A 61 4.22 2.67 -1.04
CA ASN A 61 3.99 2.56 -2.47
C ASN A 61 3.46 3.86 -3.09
N VAL A 62 2.54 4.56 -2.40
CA VAL A 62 2.07 5.89 -2.83
C VAL A 62 3.20 6.90 -2.84
N LEU A 63 4.00 7.00 -1.77
CA LEU A 63 5.14 7.93 -1.69
C LEU A 63 6.15 7.66 -2.80
N LYS A 64 6.41 6.39 -3.08
CA LYS A 64 7.27 5.96 -4.18
C LYS A 64 6.70 6.38 -5.54
N GLY A 65 5.41 6.18 -5.79
CA GLY A 65 4.73 6.62 -7.02
C GLY A 65 4.82 8.14 -7.22
N MET A 66 4.78 8.90 -6.12
CA MET A 66 4.97 10.36 -6.11
C MET A 66 6.43 10.80 -6.24
N LYS A 67 7.37 9.86 -6.32
CA LYS A 67 8.81 10.12 -6.33
C LYS A 67 9.27 10.92 -5.11
N VAL A 68 8.68 10.62 -3.94
CA VAL A 68 9.10 11.17 -2.66
C VAL A 68 10.19 10.28 -2.09
N PRO A 69 11.38 10.83 -1.79
CA PRO A 69 12.44 10.05 -1.19
C PRO A 69 12.02 9.55 0.19
N THR A 70 11.67 8.28 0.29
CA THR A 70 11.23 7.64 1.55
C THR A 70 11.67 6.19 1.53
N THR A 71 12.30 5.75 2.58
CA THR A 71 12.61 4.34 2.79
C THR A 71 11.45 3.59 3.42
N PHE A 72 11.45 2.26 3.35
CA PHE A 72 10.32 1.49 3.87
C PHE A 72 10.24 1.53 5.40
N ASP A 73 11.38 1.57 6.10
CA ASP A 73 11.44 1.74 7.56
C ASP A 73 10.91 3.10 8.01
N GLU A 74 11.16 4.18 7.24
CA GLU A 74 10.56 5.50 7.46
C GLU A 74 9.04 5.47 7.29
N ALA A 75 8.54 4.82 6.23
CA ALA A 75 7.10 4.66 6.02
C ALA A 75 6.44 3.87 7.18
N ILE A 76 7.08 2.81 7.67
CA ILE A 76 6.63 2.07 8.86
C ILE A 76 6.57 3.02 10.07
N CYS A 77 7.64 3.76 10.34
CA CYS A 77 7.73 4.66 11.49
C CYS A 77 6.65 5.75 11.48
N ILE A 78 6.39 6.35 10.31
CA ILE A 78 5.30 7.32 10.13
C ILE A 78 3.95 6.69 10.42
N CYS A 79 3.70 5.48 9.90
CA CYS A 79 2.45 4.75 10.09
C CYS A 79 2.22 4.30 11.53
N GLU A 80 3.27 3.99 12.28
CA GLU A 80 3.18 3.58 13.69
C GLU A 80 2.58 4.67 14.59
N ARG A 81 2.69 5.96 14.23
CA ARG A 81 2.02 7.07 14.96
C ARG A 81 0.50 6.95 14.94
N TYR A 82 -0.03 6.28 13.92
CA TYR A 82 -1.45 6.04 13.70
C TYR A 82 -1.85 4.58 13.89
N ALA A 83 -1.00 3.81 14.60
CA ALA A 83 -1.22 2.41 14.86
C ALA A 83 -2.45 2.17 15.74
N ASN A 84 -3.28 1.21 15.36
CA ASN A 84 -4.47 0.81 16.08
C ASN A 84 -4.13 -0.29 17.11
N PHE A 85 -4.60 -0.14 18.37
CA PHE A 85 -4.32 -1.07 19.46
C PHE A 85 -2.84 -1.47 19.59
N GLY A 86 -1.93 -0.47 19.60
CA GLY A 86 -0.49 -0.72 19.67
C GLY A 86 0.08 -1.41 18.44
N GLY A 87 -0.57 -1.26 17.28
CA GLY A 87 -0.16 -1.86 16.02
C GLY A 87 -0.73 -3.26 15.77
N LYS A 88 -1.49 -3.85 16.70
CA LYS A 88 -2.09 -5.19 16.50
C LYS A 88 -3.12 -5.24 15.38
N LEU A 89 -3.76 -4.11 15.06
CA LEU A 89 -4.76 -3.97 14.00
C LEU A 89 -4.29 -3.04 12.86
N GLY A 90 -2.97 -2.88 12.70
CA GLY A 90 -2.39 -2.04 11.66
C GLY A 90 -2.63 -0.54 11.85
N VAL A 91 -2.78 0.19 10.76
CA VAL A 91 -3.02 1.65 10.73
C VAL A 91 -4.51 1.94 10.84
N LYS A 92 -4.89 2.96 11.62
CA LYS A 92 -6.29 3.45 11.68
C LYS A 92 -6.68 4.12 10.37
N PRO A 93 -7.85 3.78 9.76
CA PRO A 93 -8.32 4.48 8.56
C PRO A 93 -8.44 5.99 8.75
N SER A 94 -8.95 6.44 9.90
CA SER A 94 -9.04 7.87 10.26
C SER A 94 -7.68 8.58 10.38
N GLY A 95 -6.58 7.84 10.45
CA GLY A 95 -5.22 8.36 10.51
C GLY A 95 -4.61 8.69 9.16
N ILE A 96 -5.09 8.10 8.06
CA ILE A 96 -4.45 8.21 6.74
C ILE A 96 -4.34 9.66 6.26
N SER A 97 -5.45 10.42 6.29
CA SER A 97 -5.41 11.83 5.85
C SER A 97 -4.52 12.70 6.72
N LYS A 98 -4.48 12.46 8.03
CA LYS A 98 -3.60 13.17 8.96
C LYS A 98 -2.13 12.84 8.71
N LEU A 99 -1.81 11.56 8.53
CA LEU A 99 -0.48 11.07 8.19
C LEU A 99 0.09 11.79 6.95
N PHE A 100 -0.68 11.82 5.86
CA PHE A 100 -0.25 12.52 4.65
C PHE A 100 -0.12 14.03 4.85
N SER A 101 -0.99 14.64 5.67
CA SER A 101 -0.87 16.07 6.00
C SER A 101 0.41 16.41 6.76
N GLU A 102 0.86 15.55 7.69
CA GLU A 102 2.11 15.72 8.46
C GLU A 102 3.37 15.71 7.57
N ILE A 103 3.33 14.94 6.49
CA ILE A 103 4.43 14.88 5.52
C ILE A 103 4.27 15.83 4.33
N GLY A 104 3.41 16.86 4.48
CA GLY A 104 3.25 17.93 3.48
C GLY A 104 2.42 17.54 2.27
N MET A 105 1.59 16.49 2.36
CA MET A 105 0.74 16.02 1.27
C MET A 105 -0.74 16.15 1.60
N ARG A 106 -1.60 15.96 0.60
CA ARG A 106 -3.04 15.95 0.75
C ARG A 106 -3.61 14.58 0.38
N ALA A 107 -4.28 13.92 1.33
CA ALA A 107 -5.07 12.71 1.09
C ALA A 107 -6.55 13.05 1.26
N THR A 108 -7.28 13.15 0.15
CA THR A 108 -8.72 13.40 0.12
C THR A 108 -9.46 12.08 0.19
N GLN A 109 -10.33 11.94 1.18
CA GLN A 109 -11.09 10.72 1.43
C GLN A 109 -12.41 10.69 0.66
N TYR A 110 -12.77 9.52 0.15
CA TYR A 110 -14.02 9.22 -0.53
C TYR A 110 -14.63 7.94 0.03
N PHE A 111 -15.96 7.88 0.04
CA PHE A 111 -16.72 6.71 0.51
C PHE A 111 -17.43 5.97 -0.62
N SER A 112 -17.24 6.41 -1.86
CA SER A 112 -17.80 5.79 -3.06
C SER A 112 -16.75 5.73 -4.16
N ILE A 113 -16.70 4.58 -4.84
CA ILE A 113 -15.83 4.41 -6.02
C ILE A 113 -16.18 5.42 -7.12
N ARG A 114 -17.45 5.77 -7.29
CA ARG A 114 -17.87 6.76 -8.28
C ARG A 114 -17.29 8.15 -8.01
N GLN A 115 -17.27 8.57 -6.74
CA GLN A 115 -16.63 9.83 -6.34
C GLN A 115 -15.13 9.81 -6.60
N LEU A 116 -14.45 8.70 -6.32
CA LEU A 116 -13.03 8.55 -6.61
C LEU A 116 -12.77 8.61 -8.13
N ILE A 117 -13.57 7.91 -8.95
CA ILE A 117 -13.46 7.93 -10.41
C ILE A 117 -13.63 9.36 -10.95
N SER A 118 -14.66 10.09 -10.50
CA SER A 118 -14.89 11.48 -10.89
C SER A 118 -13.74 12.42 -10.51
N ALA A 119 -12.98 12.09 -9.48
CA ALA A 119 -11.81 12.86 -9.06
C ALA A 119 -10.57 12.59 -9.93
N VAL A 120 -10.60 11.62 -10.85
CA VAL A 120 -9.50 11.22 -11.73
C VAL A 120 -8.16 11.16 -10.98
N PRO A 121 -7.99 10.22 -10.04
CA PRO A 121 -6.78 10.17 -9.23
C PRO A 121 -5.58 9.67 -10.05
N GLU A 122 -4.39 10.22 -9.81
CA GLU A 122 -3.14 9.66 -10.35
C GLU A 122 -2.67 8.48 -9.48
N GLN A 123 -3.00 8.52 -8.18
CA GLN A 123 -2.67 7.46 -7.25
C GLN A 123 -3.46 7.60 -5.95
N GLY A 124 -3.46 6.55 -5.16
CA GLY A 124 -4.15 6.57 -3.88
C GLY A 124 -4.08 5.27 -3.11
N ILE A 125 -4.92 5.21 -2.10
CA ILE A 125 -5.05 4.07 -1.19
C ILE A 125 -6.51 3.63 -1.15
N ILE A 126 -6.72 2.32 -1.09
CA ILE A 126 -8.02 1.71 -0.83
C ILE A 126 -7.89 0.87 0.45
N TYR A 127 -8.78 1.13 1.40
CA TYR A 127 -9.02 0.28 2.55
C TYR A 127 -10.31 -0.48 2.36
N TYR A 128 -10.33 -1.76 2.64
CA TYR A 128 -11.53 -2.58 2.52
C TYR A 128 -11.62 -3.63 3.62
N LEU A 129 -12.87 -3.96 3.99
CA LEU A 129 -13.19 -5.04 4.90
C LEU A 129 -13.60 -6.28 4.12
N ARG A 130 -13.01 -7.42 4.47
CA ARG A 130 -13.28 -8.75 3.86
C ARG A 130 -14.15 -9.62 4.76
N GLY A 131 -15.16 -9.04 5.41
CA GLY A 131 -15.95 -9.74 6.39
C GLY A 131 -15.12 -10.22 7.58
N PHE A 132 -15.26 -11.49 7.96
CA PHE A 132 -14.53 -12.08 9.08
C PHE A 132 -13.01 -12.25 8.85
N SER A 133 -12.53 -12.15 7.60
CA SER A 133 -11.11 -12.31 7.27
C SER A 133 -10.29 -11.03 7.52
N GLY A 134 -10.91 -9.99 8.06
CA GLY A 134 -10.23 -8.76 8.48
C GLY A 134 -10.24 -7.65 7.43
N ALA A 135 -9.38 -6.68 7.64
CA ALA A 135 -9.23 -5.49 6.81
C ALA A 135 -7.91 -5.50 6.05
N HIS A 136 -7.89 -4.85 4.88
CA HIS A 136 -6.67 -4.73 4.10
C HIS A 136 -6.54 -3.35 3.46
N TYR A 137 -5.30 -2.89 3.31
CA TYR A 137 -4.92 -1.70 2.56
C TYR A 137 -4.17 -2.10 1.30
N ILE A 138 -4.54 -1.51 0.19
CA ILE A 138 -3.80 -1.57 -1.06
C ILE A 138 -3.54 -0.16 -1.55
N SER A 139 -2.52 0.02 -2.38
CA SER A 139 -2.31 1.25 -3.13
C SER A 139 -2.58 1.03 -4.61
N PHE A 140 -2.84 2.13 -5.33
CA PHE A 140 -2.96 2.12 -6.77
C PHE A 140 -2.21 3.31 -7.38
N THR A 141 -1.71 3.11 -8.60
CA THR A 141 -1.04 4.14 -9.40
C THR A 141 -1.59 4.11 -10.81
N ARG A 142 -1.72 5.28 -11.45
CA ARG A 142 -2.22 5.37 -12.81
C ARG A 142 -1.29 4.66 -13.78
N ALA A 143 -1.86 3.81 -14.64
CA ALA A 143 -1.14 3.10 -15.69
C ALA A 143 -1.27 3.79 -17.05
N GLY A 144 -2.44 4.34 -17.34
CA GLY A 144 -2.76 4.96 -18.62
C GLY A 144 -4.26 5.09 -18.85
N THR A 145 -4.68 4.85 -20.06
CA THR A 145 -6.09 4.76 -20.48
C THR A 145 -6.30 3.52 -21.33
N ASN A 146 -7.48 2.90 -21.24
CA ASN A 146 -7.88 1.80 -22.12
C ASN A 146 -8.36 2.32 -23.49
N GLU A 147 -8.74 1.41 -24.38
CA GLU A 147 -9.26 1.72 -25.72
C GLU A 147 -10.53 2.58 -25.72
N LYS A 148 -11.27 2.59 -24.60
CA LYS A 148 -12.47 3.43 -24.42
C LYS A 148 -12.15 4.81 -23.84
N GLY A 149 -10.88 5.15 -23.63
CA GLY A 149 -10.45 6.40 -23.02
C GLY A 149 -10.63 6.43 -21.49
N GLU A 150 -10.96 5.32 -20.84
CA GLU A 150 -11.13 5.25 -19.40
C GLU A 150 -9.78 5.10 -18.70
N PRO A 151 -9.53 5.79 -17.56
CA PRO A 151 -8.32 5.64 -16.78
C PRO A 151 -8.12 4.21 -16.27
N THR A 152 -6.91 3.67 -16.46
CA THR A 152 -6.49 2.38 -15.92
C THR A 152 -5.42 2.55 -14.85
N TYR A 153 -5.35 1.59 -13.94
CA TYR A 153 -4.50 1.64 -12.76
C TYR A 153 -3.82 0.31 -12.51
N TYR A 154 -2.60 0.37 -11.99
CA TYR A 154 -1.93 -0.74 -11.34
C TYR A 154 -2.30 -0.74 -9.86
N PHE A 155 -2.68 -1.91 -9.35
CA PHE A 155 -2.99 -2.10 -7.93
C PHE A 155 -1.85 -2.89 -7.28
N HIS A 156 -1.39 -2.45 -6.12
CA HIS A 156 -0.21 -2.98 -5.45
C HIS A 156 -0.57 -3.60 -4.11
N ASN A 157 0.15 -4.68 -3.77
CA ASN A 157 -0.06 -5.46 -2.54
C ASN A 157 -1.46 -6.07 -2.45
N ILE A 158 -1.96 -6.58 -3.58
CA ILE A 158 -3.21 -7.34 -3.65
C ILE A 158 -2.89 -8.80 -3.39
N GLU A 159 -3.66 -9.46 -2.50
CA GLU A 159 -3.47 -10.89 -2.19
C GLU A 159 -3.87 -11.83 -3.33
N GLN A 160 -4.57 -11.33 -4.35
CA GLN A 160 -5.09 -12.15 -5.45
C GLN A 160 -4.15 -12.04 -6.65
N TYR A 161 -3.46 -13.15 -6.93
CA TYR A 161 -2.49 -13.25 -8.02
C TYR A 161 -3.07 -13.10 -9.42
N GLU A 162 -4.39 -13.16 -9.61
CA GLU A 162 -5.07 -12.91 -10.90
C GLU A 162 -4.84 -11.51 -11.46
N PHE A 163 -4.48 -10.54 -10.58
CA PHE A 163 -4.16 -9.17 -10.97
C PHE A 163 -2.69 -8.96 -11.34
N TYR A 164 -1.90 -10.02 -11.40
CA TYR A 164 -0.49 -9.96 -11.75
C TYR A 164 -0.17 -10.93 -12.90
N ASP A 165 0.76 -10.51 -13.74
CA ASP A 165 1.52 -11.38 -14.62
C ASP A 165 2.89 -11.66 -13.98
N LYS A 166 3.51 -12.78 -14.34
CA LYS A 166 4.88 -13.10 -13.92
C LYS A 166 5.82 -12.82 -15.07
N GLN A 167 6.85 -12.02 -14.82
CA GLN A 167 7.87 -11.73 -15.82
C GLN A 167 9.26 -12.15 -15.33
N GLN A 168 10.01 -12.84 -16.18
CA GLN A 168 11.39 -13.23 -15.94
C GLN A 168 12.34 -12.15 -16.48
N ILE A 169 13.17 -11.55 -15.61
CA ILE A 169 14.17 -10.56 -16.00
C ILE A 169 15.49 -10.94 -15.35
N LYS A 170 16.51 -11.20 -16.16
CA LYS A 170 17.86 -11.60 -15.71
C LYS A 170 17.81 -12.75 -14.68
N GLY A 171 17.01 -13.78 -14.94
CA GLY A 171 16.87 -14.96 -14.08
C GLY A 171 16.05 -14.74 -12.80
N LYS A 172 15.46 -13.56 -12.60
CA LYS A 172 14.59 -13.25 -11.46
C LYS A 172 13.14 -13.11 -11.90
N THR A 173 12.21 -13.59 -11.08
CA THR A 173 10.77 -13.46 -11.31
C THR A 173 10.25 -12.21 -10.61
N TYR A 174 9.60 -11.33 -11.38
CA TYR A 174 8.90 -10.15 -10.88
C TYR A 174 7.39 -10.33 -11.09
N LEU A 175 6.61 -9.71 -10.17
CA LEU A 175 5.19 -9.52 -10.37
C LEU A 175 4.96 -8.24 -11.18
N VAL A 176 4.15 -8.35 -12.24
CA VAL A 176 3.77 -7.21 -13.09
C VAL A 176 2.26 -6.99 -12.89
N PRO A 177 1.85 -5.93 -12.18
CA PRO A 177 0.44 -5.64 -12.01
C PRO A 177 -0.25 -5.42 -13.36
N LYS A 178 -1.47 -5.97 -13.53
CA LYS A 178 -2.31 -5.72 -14.69
C LYS A 178 -2.98 -4.36 -14.59
N ALA A 179 -3.03 -3.63 -15.69
CA ALA A 179 -3.73 -2.35 -15.77
C ALA A 179 -5.24 -2.59 -15.94
N ILE A 180 -6.03 -2.22 -14.94
CA ILE A 180 -7.50 -2.31 -14.96
C ILE A 180 -8.13 -1.00 -14.47
N THR A 181 -9.40 -0.76 -14.79
CA THR A 181 -10.12 0.40 -14.28
C THR A 181 -10.47 0.24 -12.80
N LEU A 182 -10.70 1.37 -12.11
CA LEU A 182 -11.18 1.35 -10.71
C LEU A 182 -12.52 0.62 -10.59
N LEU A 183 -13.38 0.71 -11.61
CA LEU A 183 -14.68 0.06 -11.61
C LEU A 183 -14.56 -1.47 -11.77
N GLU A 184 -13.66 -1.94 -12.63
CA GLU A 184 -13.36 -3.37 -12.79
C GLU A 184 -12.81 -3.94 -11.49
N PHE A 185 -11.88 -3.21 -10.84
CA PHE A 185 -11.36 -3.61 -9.54
C PHE A 185 -12.48 -3.71 -8.49
N ASP A 186 -13.33 -2.70 -8.37
CA ASP A 186 -14.42 -2.66 -7.38
C ASP A 186 -15.42 -3.81 -7.61
N LYS A 187 -15.80 -4.09 -8.85
CA LYS A 187 -16.68 -5.21 -9.23
C LYS A 187 -16.09 -6.58 -8.96
N SER A 188 -14.76 -6.73 -9.06
CA SER A 188 -14.07 -7.99 -8.79
C SER A 188 -14.09 -8.39 -7.31
N LYS A 189 -14.42 -7.44 -6.41
CA LYS A 189 -14.37 -7.59 -4.96
C LYS A 189 -15.77 -7.46 -4.36
N LYS A 190 -16.17 -8.46 -3.59
CA LYS A 190 -17.36 -8.37 -2.73
C LYS A 190 -16.97 -7.79 -1.37
N PHE A 191 -16.73 -6.50 -1.32
CA PHE A 191 -16.37 -5.82 -0.09
C PHE A 191 -17.61 -5.46 0.73
N LEU A 192 -17.53 -5.61 2.06
CA LEU A 192 -18.57 -5.14 2.96
C LEU A 192 -18.54 -3.63 3.18
N TYR A 193 -17.35 -3.04 3.12
CA TYR A 193 -17.13 -1.63 3.36
C TYR A 193 -15.80 -1.18 2.77
N ASN A 194 -15.79 -0.03 2.10
CA ASN A 194 -14.59 0.54 1.46
C ASN A 194 -14.42 2.00 1.84
N ILE A 195 -13.15 2.41 1.97
CA ILE A 195 -12.74 3.81 2.03
C ILE A 195 -11.64 4.00 1.00
N TYR A 196 -11.68 5.11 0.29
CA TYR A 196 -10.75 5.45 -0.77
C TYR A 196 -10.06 6.78 -0.46
N TRP A 197 -8.78 6.91 -0.79
CA TRP A 197 -8.05 8.17 -0.73
C TRP A 197 -7.34 8.44 -2.04
N LYS A 198 -7.58 9.65 -2.59
CA LYS A 198 -6.73 10.25 -3.61
C LYS A 198 -5.61 11.00 -2.90
N VAL A 199 -4.35 10.73 -3.28
CA VAL A 199 -3.19 11.39 -2.68
C VAL A 199 -2.48 12.27 -3.70
N ASN A 200 -2.21 13.54 -3.32
CA ASN A 200 -1.54 14.53 -4.16
C ASN A 200 -0.47 15.27 -3.35
N LYS A 201 0.48 15.89 -4.03
CA LYS A 201 1.31 16.94 -3.46
C LYS A 201 0.41 18.14 -3.10
N LYS A 202 0.76 18.86 -2.05
CA LYS A 202 0.13 20.16 -1.74
C LYS A 202 0.57 21.19 -2.74
#